data_93f92154c7a2ee8d5b9314ad364a2da1
#
_entry.id   93f92154c7a2ee8d5b9314ad364a2da1
#
_cell.length_a   1.000
_cell.length_b   1.000
_cell.length_c   1.000
_cell.angle_alpha   90.00
_cell.angle_beta   90.00
_cell.angle_gamma   90.00
#
_symmetry.space_group_name_H-M   'P 1'
#
loop_
_entity.id
_entity.type
_entity.pdbx_description
1 polymer ?
#
loop_
_entity_poly.entity_id
_entity_poly.type
_entity_poly.pdbx_seq_one_letter_code
_entity_poly.pdbx_strand_id
1 'polypeptide(L)'
;MTPLTYCEDKISRPASSIYYALLTCAEAQHPRLTALLALPKEISELLIECKAASVARIKLSWWRSEVEQSLRGNPSHPITKALSVKGGLIEQLSSDATTSAQLYQLFSELIKATELDLSQGRYLDWPNLANYLVLNGGSLTKLLMWQLLGSHYIPEKHADFAENLAKAIALSIIIRDVGLHSIQGRIYIPMSDLRQFNVTANQIQQRQYADNFKELLSFEAERVMTFFDSAQTALSNFSKEDARNLRPLLSLGSMYKALLQKI
;
A
#
# COMPACT_ATOMS: atom_id res chain seq x y z
N MET A 1 24.84 9.89 2.56
CA MET A 1 23.36 9.85 2.68
C MET A 1 23.01 8.98 3.88
N THR A 2 22.21 9.48 4.81
CA THR A 2 21.75 8.66 5.95
C THR A 2 20.65 7.71 5.51
N PRO A 3 20.38 6.60 6.24
CA PRO A 3 19.24 5.73 5.95
C PRO A 3 17.90 6.46 5.86
N LEU A 4 17.66 7.43 6.74
CA LEU A 4 16.43 8.22 6.74
C LEU A 4 16.34 9.14 5.51
N THR A 5 17.41 9.86 5.18
CA THR A 5 17.44 10.72 3.98
C THR A 5 17.14 9.92 2.72
N TYR A 6 17.65 8.69 2.62
CA TYR A 6 17.30 7.79 1.52
C TYR A 6 15.79 7.52 1.43
N CYS A 7 15.14 7.26 2.57
CA CYS A 7 13.69 7.03 2.62
C CYS A 7 12.89 8.30 2.26
N GLU A 8 13.33 9.46 2.74
CA GLU A 8 12.71 10.76 2.45
C GLU A 8 12.74 11.07 0.97
N ASP A 9 13.88 10.89 0.30
CA ASP A 9 14.03 11.11 -1.15
C ASP A 9 13.09 10.21 -1.98
N LYS A 10 12.76 9.02 -1.46
CA LYS A 10 11.84 8.10 -2.13
C LYS A 10 10.37 8.54 -2.10
N ILE A 11 9.89 9.09 -0.99
CA ILE A 11 8.45 9.26 -0.77
C ILE A 11 8.00 10.65 -0.35
N SER A 12 8.88 11.45 0.27
CA SER A 12 8.49 12.73 0.88
C SER A 12 8.55 13.89 -0.12
N ARG A 13 8.03 13.68 -1.34
CA ARG A 13 7.92 14.79 -2.30
C ARG A 13 6.95 15.85 -1.76
N PRO A 14 7.37 17.13 -1.66
CA PRO A 14 6.47 18.21 -1.27
C PRO A 14 5.18 18.19 -2.10
N ALA A 15 4.05 18.51 -1.48
CA ALA A 15 2.72 18.53 -2.09
C ALA A 15 2.14 17.14 -2.47
N SER A 16 2.77 16.02 -2.09
CA SER A 16 2.16 14.69 -2.24
C SER A 16 1.17 14.39 -1.10
N SER A 17 0.21 13.49 -1.35
CA SER A 17 -0.73 13.04 -0.31
C SER A 17 0.00 12.41 0.88
N ILE A 18 1.09 11.68 0.64
CA ILE A 18 1.93 11.09 1.70
C ILE A 18 2.58 12.20 2.53
N TYR A 19 3.14 13.23 1.89
CA TYR A 19 3.74 14.37 2.58
C TYR A 19 2.75 15.01 3.56
N TYR A 20 1.53 15.34 3.10
CA TYR A 20 0.52 15.95 3.96
C TYR A 20 0.02 15.00 5.06
N ALA A 21 -0.10 13.71 4.78
CA ALA A 21 -0.47 12.72 5.79
C ALA A 21 0.57 12.64 6.91
N LEU A 22 1.86 12.64 6.57
CA LEU A 22 2.96 12.61 7.54
C LEU A 22 3.01 13.84 8.44
N LEU A 23 2.55 15.01 7.99
CA LEU A 23 2.44 16.21 8.85
C LEU A 23 1.45 16.05 10.00
N THR A 24 0.56 15.06 9.94
CA THR A 24 -0.45 14.82 11.00
C THR A 24 0.00 13.84 12.09
N CYS A 25 1.18 13.24 11.97
CA CYS A 25 1.74 12.36 12.99
C CYS A 25 2.57 13.11 14.02
N ALA A 26 2.82 12.46 15.16
CA ALA A 26 3.80 12.94 16.13
C ALA A 26 5.21 12.96 15.51
N GLU A 27 6.02 13.96 15.86
CA GLU A 27 7.38 14.15 15.31
C GLU A 27 8.24 12.88 15.38
N ALA A 28 8.18 12.17 16.49
CA ALA A 28 8.92 10.91 16.67
C ALA A 28 8.45 9.77 15.75
N GLN A 29 7.24 9.83 15.21
CA GLN A 29 6.70 8.81 14.27
C GLN A 29 7.04 9.13 12.81
N HIS A 30 7.29 10.40 12.47
CA HIS A 30 7.54 10.82 11.10
C HIS A 30 8.65 10.00 10.41
N PRO A 31 9.88 9.86 10.95
CA PRO A 31 10.93 9.08 10.31
C PRO A 31 10.58 7.58 10.19
N ARG A 32 9.83 7.04 11.14
CA ARG A 32 9.44 5.62 11.18
C ARG A 32 8.41 5.29 10.10
N LEU A 33 7.39 6.13 9.96
CA LEU A 33 6.39 6.01 8.89
C LEU A 33 7.01 6.25 7.52
N THR A 34 7.94 7.20 7.41
CA THR A 34 8.70 7.45 6.19
C THR A 34 9.43 6.20 5.72
N ALA A 35 10.13 5.49 6.64
CA ALA A 35 10.83 4.26 6.30
C ALA A 35 9.86 3.13 5.86
N LEU A 36 8.72 2.97 6.56
CA LEU A 36 7.71 1.97 6.18
C LEU A 36 7.09 2.25 4.80
N LEU A 37 6.80 3.51 4.50
CA LEU A 37 6.22 3.90 3.21
C LEU A 37 7.23 3.83 2.06
N ALA A 38 8.53 3.98 2.35
CA ALA A 38 9.58 3.87 1.35
C ALA A 38 9.77 2.43 0.84
N LEU A 39 9.51 1.40 1.66
CA LEU A 39 9.74 0.01 1.30
C LEU A 39 8.90 -0.46 0.10
N PRO A 40 7.56 -0.34 0.07
CA PRO A 40 6.78 -0.76 -1.09
C PRO A 40 7.12 0.06 -2.34
N LYS A 41 7.49 1.32 -2.18
CA LYS A 41 7.95 2.16 -3.29
C LYS A 41 9.23 1.62 -3.91
N GLU A 42 10.24 1.31 -3.10
CA GLU A 42 11.52 0.72 -3.52
C GLU A 42 11.30 -0.62 -4.24
N ILE A 43 10.48 -1.50 -3.66
CA ILE A 43 10.21 -2.82 -4.23
C ILE A 43 9.45 -2.69 -5.57
N SER A 44 8.48 -1.78 -5.66
CA SER A 44 7.70 -1.59 -6.89
C SER A 44 8.51 -0.95 -8.03
N GLU A 45 9.56 -0.19 -7.75
CA GLU A 45 10.44 0.38 -8.76
C GLU A 45 11.18 -0.70 -9.56
N LEU A 46 11.37 -1.89 -8.99
CA LEU A 46 11.93 -3.04 -9.71
C LEU A 46 11.15 -3.41 -10.97
N LEU A 47 9.84 -3.13 -11.00
CA LEU A 47 8.98 -3.36 -12.16
C LEU A 47 9.31 -2.46 -13.36
N ILE A 48 9.95 -1.33 -13.09
CA ILE A 48 10.30 -0.31 -14.09
C ILE A 48 11.79 -0.38 -14.43
N GLU A 49 12.63 -0.53 -13.41
CA GLU A 49 14.09 -0.51 -13.56
C GLU A 49 14.65 -1.79 -14.18
N CYS A 50 14.03 -2.95 -13.91
CA CYS A 50 14.51 -4.22 -14.42
C CYS A 50 13.93 -4.50 -15.80
N LYS A 51 14.79 -4.49 -16.84
CA LYS A 51 14.38 -4.81 -18.22
C LYS A 51 13.92 -6.27 -18.39
N ALA A 52 14.42 -7.19 -17.56
CA ALA A 52 14.06 -8.60 -17.59
C ALA A 52 13.36 -9.01 -16.27
N ALA A 53 12.23 -9.69 -16.40
CA ALA A 53 11.48 -10.19 -15.23
C ALA A 53 12.29 -11.17 -14.36
N SER A 54 13.22 -11.93 -14.93
CA SER A 54 14.13 -12.80 -14.19
C SER A 54 15.03 -12.03 -13.23
N VAL A 55 15.56 -10.88 -13.65
CA VAL A 55 16.38 -10.01 -12.80
C VAL A 55 15.53 -9.42 -11.66
N ALA A 56 14.32 -8.96 -11.95
CA ALA A 56 13.40 -8.48 -10.93
C ALA A 56 13.09 -9.56 -9.88
N ARG A 57 12.85 -10.82 -10.30
CA ARG A 57 12.62 -11.94 -9.38
C ARG A 57 13.82 -12.23 -8.47
N ILE A 58 15.05 -12.16 -9.00
CA ILE A 58 16.27 -12.31 -8.18
C ILE A 58 16.35 -11.20 -7.12
N LYS A 59 16.08 -9.94 -7.50
CA LYS A 59 16.06 -8.83 -6.55
C LYS A 59 14.94 -8.97 -5.51
N LEU A 60 13.75 -9.46 -5.88
CA LEU A 60 12.66 -9.75 -4.93
C LEU A 60 13.02 -10.88 -3.96
N SER A 61 13.72 -11.93 -4.43
CA SER A 61 14.26 -12.97 -3.56
C SER A 61 15.30 -12.41 -2.58
N TRP A 62 16.16 -11.50 -3.03
CA TRP A 62 17.09 -10.78 -2.17
C TRP A 62 16.35 -9.95 -1.10
N TRP A 63 15.28 -9.27 -1.46
CA TRP A 63 14.44 -8.51 -0.50
C TRP A 63 13.86 -9.40 0.60
N ARG A 64 13.44 -10.64 0.29
CA ARG A 64 13.01 -11.60 1.32
C ARG A 64 14.13 -11.92 2.31
N SER A 65 15.33 -12.18 1.81
CA SER A 65 16.49 -12.42 2.65
C SER A 65 16.86 -11.18 3.46
N GLU A 66 16.79 -10.00 2.89
CA GLU A 66 17.09 -8.72 3.58
C GLU A 66 16.10 -8.47 4.74
N VAL A 67 14.81 -8.70 4.53
CA VAL A 67 13.79 -8.60 5.60
C VAL A 67 14.10 -9.61 6.71
N GLU A 68 14.38 -10.87 6.37
CA GLU A 68 14.72 -11.90 7.35
C GLU A 68 15.97 -11.54 8.17
N GLN A 69 17.03 -11.08 7.51
CA GLN A 69 18.25 -10.65 8.19
C GLN A 69 18.02 -9.42 9.07
N SER A 70 17.18 -8.51 8.63
CA SER A 70 16.83 -7.31 9.41
C SER A 70 16.11 -7.66 10.70
N LEU A 71 15.19 -8.62 10.67
CA LEU A 71 14.50 -9.13 11.86
C LEU A 71 15.43 -9.88 12.82
N ARG A 72 16.56 -10.38 12.32
CA ARG A 72 17.66 -10.96 13.14
C ARG A 72 18.68 -9.92 13.61
N GLY A 73 18.44 -8.63 13.38
CA GLY A 73 19.32 -7.54 13.79
C GLY A 73 20.47 -7.22 12.82
N ASN A 74 20.46 -7.74 11.59
CA ASN A 74 21.51 -7.56 10.58
C ASN A 74 20.99 -6.84 9.32
N PRO A 75 20.41 -5.63 9.42
CA PRO A 75 19.93 -4.88 8.24
C PRO A 75 21.11 -4.39 7.39
N SER A 76 21.01 -4.56 6.07
CA SER A 76 22.02 -4.09 5.13
C SER A 76 21.57 -2.91 4.27
N HIS A 77 20.29 -2.90 3.85
CA HIS A 77 19.72 -1.85 3.02
C HIS A 77 19.38 -0.59 3.82
N PRO A 78 19.49 0.64 3.25
CA PRO A 78 19.13 1.87 3.96
C PRO A 78 17.71 1.85 4.56
N ILE A 79 16.72 1.32 3.86
CA ILE A 79 15.32 1.25 4.35
C ILE A 79 15.23 0.34 5.57
N THR A 80 15.79 -0.86 5.53
CA THR A 80 15.75 -1.79 6.67
C THR A 80 16.57 -1.29 7.85
N LYS A 81 17.68 -0.59 7.61
CA LYS A 81 18.42 0.14 8.64
C LYS A 81 17.56 1.21 9.29
N ALA A 82 16.79 1.98 8.51
CA ALA A 82 15.88 2.98 9.04
C ALA A 82 14.71 2.37 9.84
N LEU A 83 14.22 1.18 9.46
CA LEU A 83 13.20 0.43 10.20
C LEU A 83 13.72 -0.20 11.50
N SER A 84 15.03 -0.39 11.62
CA SER A 84 15.70 -1.02 12.76
C SER A 84 16.25 -0.01 13.79
N VAL A 85 16.04 1.30 13.58
CA VAL A 85 16.44 2.31 14.56
C VAL A 85 15.58 2.23 15.82
N LYS A 86 16.06 2.79 16.93
CA LYS A 86 15.34 2.81 18.21
C LYS A 86 13.91 3.35 18.06
N GLY A 87 12.95 2.53 18.47
CA GLY A 87 11.52 2.81 18.34
C GLY A 87 10.96 2.58 16.93
N GLY A 88 11.76 2.06 15.98
CA GLY A 88 11.27 1.55 14.70
C GLY A 88 10.59 0.19 14.84
N LEU A 89 9.76 -0.16 13.89
CA LEU A 89 8.92 -1.34 13.94
C LEU A 89 9.71 -2.64 14.14
N ILE A 90 10.84 -2.79 13.46
CA ILE A 90 11.69 -3.99 13.57
C ILE A 90 12.35 -4.06 14.95
N GLU A 91 12.88 -2.95 15.46
CA GLU A 91 13.54 -2.93 16.76
C GLU A 91 12.56 -3.24 17.90
N GLN A 92 11.36 -2.67 17.85
CA GLN A 92 10.36 -2.87 18.89
C GLN A 92 9.83 -4.31 18.98
N LEU A 93 9.70 -4.98 17.84
CA LEU A 93 8.91 -6.20 17.72
C LEU A 93 9.73 -7.45 17.38
N SER A 94 11.03 -7.33 17.09
CA SER A 94 11.88 -8.49 16.76
C SER A 94 12.28 -9.35 17.95
N SER A 95 12.01 -8.91 19.18
CA SER A 95 12.40 -9.62 20.41
C SER A 95 11.56 -10.88 20.70
N ASP A 96 10.35 -10.98 20.14
CA ASP A 96 9.45 -12.11 20.28
C ASP A 96 9.32 -12.88 18.96
N ALA A 97 9.48 -14.21 19.02
CA ALA A 97 9.47 -15.06 17.83
C ALA A 97 8.14 -15.03 17.07
N THR A 98 7.01 -15.00 17.79
CA THR A 98 5.67 -14.95 17.17
C THR A 98 5.46 -13.64 16.44
N THR A 99 5.78 -12.54 17.08
CA THR A 99 5.69 -11.19 16.52
C THR A 99 6.63 -11.02 15.33
N SER A 100 7.85 -11.54 15.43
CA SER A 100 8.82 -11.55 14.33
C SER A 100 8.31 -12.31 13.10
N ALA A 101 7.63 -13.45 13.31
CA ALA A 101 7.03 -14.23 12.22
C ALA A 101 5.87 -13.48 11.55
N GLN A 102 5.02 -12.81 12.34
CA GLN A 102 3.93 -11.98 11.80
C GLN A 102 4.46 -10.78 10.98
N LEU A 103 5.51 -10.10 11.46
CA LEU A 103 6.18 -9.05 10.71
C LEU A 103 6.76 -9.56 9.40
N TYR A 104 7.48 -10.67 9.45
CA TYR A 104 8.04 -11.31 8.25
C TYR A 104 6.95 -11.63 7.23
N GLN A 105 5.81 -12.16 7.69
CA GLN A 105 4.68 -12.44 6.81
C GLN A 105 4.18 -11.17 6.11
N LEU A 106 3.91 -10.08 6.85
CA LEU A 106 3.41 -8.83 6.25
C LEU A 106 4.39 -8.22 5.25
N PHE A 107 5.70 -8.22 5.55
CA PHE A 107 6.71 -7.79 4.59
C PHE A 107 6.79 -8.71 3.36
N SER A 108 6.67 -10.03 3.56
CA SER A 108 6.67 -11.00 2.47
C SER A 108 5.46 -10.87 1.55
N GLU A 109 4.30 -10.47 2.10
CA GLU A 109 3.08 -10.18 1.33
C GLU A 109 3.26 -8.96 0.42
N LEU A 110 3.94 -7.91 0.86
CA LEU A 110 4.30 -6.76 0.01
C LEU A 110 5.19 -7.18 -1.17
N ILE A 111 6.18 -8.04 -0.90
CA ILE A 111 7.06 -8.58 -1.94
C ILE A 111 6.26 -9.45 -2.92
N LYS A 112 5.36 -10.30 -2.40
CA LYS A 112 4.48 -11.16 -3.21
C LYS A 112 3.54 -10.35 -4.10
N ALA A 113 3.02 -9.21 -3.63
CA ALA A 113 2.21 -8.32 -4.46
C ALA A 113 2.98 -7.83 -5.69
N THR A 114 4.25 -7.45 -5.52
CA THR A 114 5.11 -7.05 -6.64
C THR A 114 5.44 -8.22 -7.57
N GLU A 115 5.57 -9.45 -7.05
CA GLU A 115 5.71 -10.66 -7.89
C GLU A 115 4.46 -10.94 -8.73
N LEU A 116 3.27 -10.68 -8.19
CA LEU A 116 2.04 -10.75 -8.97
C LEU A 116 2.07 -9.74 -10.12
N ASP A 117 2.51 -8.52 -9.88
CA ASP A 117 2.65 -7.49 -10.92
C ASP A 117 3.68 -7.87 -12.01
N LEU A 118 4.68 -8.70 -11.68
CA LEU A 118 5.63 -9.24 -12.67
C LEU A 118 5.03 -10.38 -13.52
N SER A 119 4.05 -11.09 -12.97
CA SER A 119 3.50 -12.30 -13.59
C SER A 119 2.19 -12.07 -14.33
N GLN A 120 1.43 -11.06 -13.93
CA GLN A 120 0.12 -10.76 -14.51
C GLN A 120 -0.14 -9.26 -14.65
N GLY A 121 -0.61 -8.84 -15.82
CA GLY A 121 -1.04 -7.47 -16.09
C GLY A 121 -2.56 -7.25 -16.05
N ARG A 122 -3.33 -8.28 -15.70
CA ARG A 122 -4.79 -8.31 -15.74
C ARG A 122 -5.37 -9.11 -14.58
N TYR A 123 -6.55 -8.69 -14.10
CA TYR A 123 -7.34 -9.38 -13.09
C TYR A 123 -8.64 -9.87 -13.71
N LEU A 124 -8.98 -11.16 -13.49
CA LEU A 124 -10.15 -11.77 -14.10
C LEU A 124 -11.45 -11.16 -13.57
N ASP A 125 -11.52 -11.03 -12.25
CA ASP A 125 -12.71 -10.61 -11.50
C ASP A 125 -12.30 -9.84 -10.23
N TRP A 126 -13.32 -9.34 -9.53
CA TRP A 126 -13.13 -8.61 -8.28
C TRP A 126 -12.41 -9.42 -7.20
N PRO A 127 -12.72 -10.69 -6.88
CA PRO A 127 -12.01 -11.46 -5.88
C PRO A 127 -10.49 -11.54 -6.14
N ASN A 128 -10.07 -11.68 -7.39
CA ASN A 128 -8.66 -11.70 -7.77
C ASN A 128 -7.97 -10.35 -7.49
N LEU A 129 -8.62 -9.24 -7.87
CA LEU A 129 -8.10 -7.91 -7.57
C LEU A 129 -8.09 -7.65 -6.06
N ALA A 130 -9.17 -7.97 -5.35
CA ALA A 130 -9.28 -7.77 -3.91
C ALA A 130 -8.15 -8.48 -3.14
N ASN A 131 -7.80 -9.70 -3.53
CA ASN A 131 -6.67 -10.42 -2.94
C ASN A 131 -5.34 -9.68 -3.14
N TYR A 132 -5.09 -9.15 -4.34
CA TYR A 132 -3.91 -8.31 -4.60
C TYR A 132 -3.89 -7.04 -3.73
N LEU A 133 -5.03 -6.36 -3.58
CA LEU A 133 -5.15 -5.15 -2.77
C LEU A 133 -4.85 -5.43 -1.28
N VAL A 134 -5.26 -6.60 -0.77
CA VAL A 134 -4.95 -7.03 0.59
C VAL A 134 -3.45 -7.31 0.76
N LEU A 135 -2.83 -8.01 -0.19
CA LEU A 135 -1.39 -8.28 -0.15
C LEU A 135 -0.54 -7.01 -0.22
N ASN A 136 -0.92 -6.06 -1.07
CA ASN A 136 -0.18 -4.81 -1.26
C ASN A 136 -0.54 -3.76 -0.20
N GLY A 137 -1.74 -3.19 -0.32
CA GLY A 137 -2.19 -2.11 0.55
C GLY A 137 -2.53 -2.58 1.97
N GLY A 138 -3.15 -3.76 2.10
CA GLY A 138 -3.56 -4.31 3.40
C GLY A 138 -2.37 -4.57 4.32
N SER A 139 -1.34 -5.26 3.83
CA SER A 139 -0.15 -5.56 4.61
C SER A 139 0.62 -4.30 5.00
N LEU A 140 0.72 -3.32 4.09
CA LEU A 140 1.30 -2.01 4.42
C LEU A 140 0.51 -1.28 5.50
N THR A 141 -0.83 -1.25 5.38
CA THR A 141 -1.68 -0.57 6.36
C THR A 141 -1.57 -1.23 7.73
N LYS A 142 -1.51 -2.56 7.81
CA LYS A 142 -1.27 -3.30 9.06
C LYS A 142 0.08 -2.95 9.70
N LEU A 143 1.15 -2.87 8.91
CA LEU A 143 2.48 -2.44 9.40
C LEU A 143 2.47 -1.00 9.92
N LEU A 144 1.83 -0.08 9.20
CA LEU A 144 1.70 1.32 9.62
C LEU A 144 0.87 1.44 10.90
N MET A 145 -0.23 0.70 11.02
CA MET A 145 -1.03 0.66 12.24
C MET A 145 -0.24 0.10 13.42
N TRP A 146 0.53 -0.95 13.20
CA TRP A 146 1.36 -1.53 14.24
C TRP A 146 2.42 -0.54 14.74
N GLN A 147 3.08 0.20 13.84
CA GLN A 147 4.01 1.27 14.21
C GLN A 147 3.32 2.39 14.98
N LEU A 148 2.10 2.77 14.63
CA LEU A 148 1.38 3.89 15.22
C LEU A 148 0.74 3.54 16.58
N LEU A 149 0.24 2.32 16.73
CA LEU A 149 -0.49 1.87 17.92
C LEU A 149 0.41 1.13 18.92
N GLY A 150 1.58 0.63 18.49
CA GLY A 150 2.49 -0.13 19.36
C GLY A 150 1.78 -1.31 20.04
N SER A 151 1.83 -1.37 21.37
CA SER A 151 1.18 -2.41 22.17
C SER A 151 -0.35 -2.39 22.13
N HIS A 152 -0.98 -1.33 21.64
CA HIS A 152 -2.44 -1.27 21.44
C HIS A 152 -2.87 -1.96 20.13
N TYR A 153 -1.93 -2.33 19.25
CA TYR A 153 -2.26 -3.02 18.01
C TYR A 153 -2.65 -4.47 18.29
N ILE A 154 -3.87 -4.82 17.96
CA ILE A 154 -4.42 -6.17 18.06
C ILE A 154 -4.86 -6.59 16.67
N PRO A 155 -4.16 -7.54 16.00
CA PRO A 155 -4.42 -7.90 14.60
C PRO A 155 -5.89 -8.17 14.30
N GLU A 156 -6.54 -9.03 15.11
CA GLU A 156 -7.93 -9.45 14.89
C GLU A 156 -8.92 -8.29 15.04
N LYS A 157 -8.69 -7.40 15.98
CA LYS A 157 -9.54 -6.23 16.24
C LYS A 157 -9.42 -5.18 15.13
N HIS A 158 -8.23 -5.05 14.56
CA HIS A 158 -7.90 -3.96 13.65
C HIS A 158 -7.92 -4.37 12.18
N ALA A 159 -8.11 -5.67 11.87
CA ALA A 159 -8.06 -6.23 10.52
C ALA A 159 -9.06 -5.58 9.58
N ASP A 160 -10.34 -5.47 9.98
CA ASP A 160 -11.40 -4.94 9.15
C ASP A 160 -11.14 -3.47 8.74
N PHE A 161 -10.68 -2.66 9.69
CA PHE A 161 -10.31 -1.28 9.40
C PHE A 161 -9.13 -1.22 8.42
N ALA A 162 -8.06 -1.98 8.71
CA ALA A 162 -6.85 -1.99 7.89
C ALA A 162 -7.14 -2.40 6.45
N GLU A 163 -7.90 -3.48 6.25
CA GLU A 163 -8.20 -4.02 4.92
C GLU A 163 -9.16 -3.14 4.13
N ASN A 164 -10.19 -2.61 4.76
CA ASN A 164 -11.14 -1.73 4.06
C ASN A 164 -10.49 -0.39 3.69
N LEU A 165 -9.74 0.23 4.61
CA LEU A 165 -9.02 1.47 4.29
C LEU A 165 -7.99 1.25 3.18
N ALA A 166 -7.26 0.14 3.22
CA ALA A 166 -6.29 -0.22 2.20
C ALA A 166 -6.93 -0.42 0.82
N LYS A 167 -8.04 -1.19 0.75
CA LYS A 167 -8.80 -1.38 -0.50
C LYS A 167 -9.30 -0.04 -1.04
N ALA A 168 -9.83 0.81 -0.18
CA ALA A 168 -10.33 2.13 -0.57
C ALA A 168 -9.21 3.00 -1.17
N ILE A 169 -8.07 3.12 -0.50
CA ILE A 169 -6.94 3.92 -0.98
C ILE A 169 -6.35 3.33 -2.26
N ALA A 170 -6.07 2.02 -2.27
CA ALA A 170 -5.41 1.38 -3.41
C ALA A 170 -6.30 1.40 -4.67
N LEU A 171 -7.60 1.15 -4.54
CA LEU A 171 -8.53 1.24 -5.68
C LEU A 171 -8.70 2.69 -6.16
N SER A 172 -8.70 3.68 -5.25
CA SER A 172 -8.66 5.10 -5.63
C SER A 172 -7.44 5.44 -6.49
N ILE A 173 -6.26 4.90 -6.12
CA ILE A 173 -5.03 5.06 -6.90
C ILE A 173 -5.16 4.39 -8.27
N ILE A 174 -5.73 3.19 -8.32
CA ILE A 174 -5.95 2.46 -9.57
C ILE A 174 -6.87 3.25 -10.53
N ILE A 175 -7.96 3.81 -10.03
CA ILE A 175 -8.88 4.64 -10.80
C ILE A 175 -8.18 5.89 -11.32
N ARG A 176 -7.49 6.63 -10.44
CA ARG A 176 -6.74 7.84 -10.81
C ARG A 176 -5.69 7.57 -11.87
N ASP A 177 -4.95 6.49 -11.73
CA ASP A 177 -3.76 6.20 -12.51
C ASP A 177 -4.01 5.17 -13.62
N VAL A 178 -5.28 4.87 -13.96
CA VAL A 178 -5.64 3.84 -14.95
C VAL A 178 -4.92 4.04 -16.29
N GLY A 179 -4.82 5.28 -16.76
CA GLY A 179 -4.09 5.61 -17.99
C GLY A 179 -2.57 5.44 -17.88
N LEU A 180 -1.98 5.69 -16.71
CA LEU A 180 -0.55 5.46 -16.45
C LEU A 180 -0.23 3.97 -16.39
N HIS A 181 -1.04 3.20 -15.68
CA HIS A 181 -0.89 1.76 -15.60
C HIS A 181 -1.01 1.09 -16.96
N SER A 182 -1.95 1.57 -17.80
CA SER A 182 -2.18 0.99 -19.15
C SER A 182 -0.97 1.14 -20.06
N ILE A 183 -0.23 2.26 -19.99
CA ILE A 183 1.01 2.47 -20.74
C ILE A 183 2.09 1.46 -20.31
N GLN A 184 2.08 1.04 -19.05
CA GLN A 184 2.98 0.01 -18.51
C GLN A 184 2.48 -1.41 -18.79
N GLY A 185 1.44 -1.57 -19.60
CA GLY A 185 0.84 -2.86 -19.94
C GLY A 185 -0.09 -3.44 -18.88
N ARG A 186 -0.42 -2.68 -17.81
CA ARG A 186 -1.25 -3.13 -16.70
C ARG A 186 -2.62 -2.47 -16.71
N ILE A 187 -3.66 -3.26 -16.56
CA ILE A 187 -5.03 -2.77 -16.29
C ILE A 187 -5.53 -3.56 -15.08
N TYR A 188 -5.61 -2.87 -13.93
CA TYR A 188 -6.03 -3.46 -12.67
C TYR A 188 -7.55 -3.64 -12.59
N ILE A 189 -8.34 -2.79 -13.26
CA ILE A 189 -9.80 -2.94 -13.31
C ILE A 189 -10.16 -4.35 -13.81
N PRO A 190 -11.03 -5.09 -13.09
CA PRO A 190 -11.36 -6.46 -13.42
C PRO A 190 -11.90 -6.62 -14.83
N MET A 191 -11.50 -7.70 -15.49
CA MET A 191 -12.02 -8.02 -16.85
C MET A 191 -13.53 -8.25 -16.86
N SER A 192 -14.11 -8.75 -15.75
CA SER A 192 -15.58 -8.86 -15.58
C SER A 192 -16.23 -7.49 -15.69
N ASP A 193 -15.66 -6.46 -15.04
CA ASP A 193 -16.23 -5.13 -14.96
C ASP A 193 -16.02 -4.39 -16.31
N LEU A 194 -14.86 -4.55 -16.93
CA LEU A 194 -14.63 -4.06 -18.29
C LEU A 194 -15.67 -4.59 -19.27
N ARG A 195 -16.01 -5.89 -19.19
CA ARG A 195 -17.04 -6.52 -20.04
C ARG A 195 -18.43 -6.00 -19.73
N GLN A 196 -18.78 -5.84 -18.45
CA GLN A 196 -20.08 -5.32 -18.02
C GLN A 196 -20.38 -3.95 -18.64
N PHE A 197 -19.38 -3.08 -18.73
CA PHE A 197 -19.51 -1.73 -19.29
C PHE A 197 -19.05 -1.61 -20.74
N ASN A 198 -18.78 -2.75 -21.43
CA ASN A 198 -18.29 -2.78 -22.81
C ASN A 198 -17.04 -1.90 -23.04
N VAL A 199 -16.15 -1.81 -22.04
CA VAL A 199 -14.89 -1.08 -22.13
C VAL A 199 -13.78 -2.04 -22.57
N THR A 200 -13.00 -1.66 -23.58
CA THR A 200 -11.89 -2.47 -24.06
C THR A 200 -10.55 -2.00 -23.51
N ALA A 201 -9.58 -2.90 -23.42
CA ALA A 201 -8.21 -2.55 -23.04
C ALA A 201 -7.61 -1.50 -24.00
N ASN A 202 -7.91 -1.60 -25.30
CA ASN A 202 -7.46 -0.66 -26.32
C ASN A 202 -8.03 0.75 -26.08
N GLN A 203 -9.31 0.85 -25.71
CA GLN A 203 -9.96 2.12 -25.36
C GLN A 203 -9.22 2.82 -24.20
N ILE A 204 -8.84 2.08 -23.16
CA ILE A 204 -8.07 2.61 -22.02
C ILE A 204 -6.67 3.05 -22.45
N GLN A 205 -5.96 2.23 -23.23
CA GLN A 205 -4.61 2.54 -23.71
C GLN A 205 -4.58 3.76 -24.62
N GLN A 206 -5.60 3.94 -25.44
CA GLN A 206 -5.73 5.11 -26.33
C GLN A 206 -6.40 6.32 -25.66
N ARG A 207 -6.73 6.22 -24.37
CA ARG A 207 -7.39 7.29 -23.58
C ARG A 207 -8.70 7.78 -24.22
N GLN A 208 -9.49 6.86 -24.74
CA GLN A 208 -10.80 7.17 -25.33
C GLN A 208 -11.85 7.21 -24.20
N TYR A 209 -12.10 8.37 -23.67
CA TYR A 209 -13.01 8.61 -22.54
C TYR A 209 -14.47 8.77 -23.01
N ALA A 210 -15.04 7.69 -23.53
CA ALA A 210 -16.45 7.61 -23.92
C ALA A 210 -17.36 7.42 -22.68
N ASP A 211 -18.67 7.52 -22.88
CA ASP A 211 -19.63 7.46 -21.76
C ASP A 211 -19.60 6.11 -21.02
N ASN A 212 -19.43 4.99 -21.74
CA ASN A 212 -19.25 3.68 -21.11
C ASN A 212 -18.04 3.60 -20.18
N PHE A 213 -16.97 4.32 -20.49
CA PHE A 213 -15.80 4.42 -19.61
C PHE A 213 -16.09 5.26 -18.36
N LYS A 214 -16.87 6.33 -18.48
CA LYS A 214 -17.30 7.11 -17.33
C LYS A 214 -18.22 6.29 -16.41
N GLU A 215 -19.16 5.53 -16.98
CA GLU A 215 -20.03 4.62 -16.23
C GLU A 215 -19.22 3.57 -15.44
N LEU A 216 -18.21 2.98 -16.09
CA LEU A 216 -17.27 2.07 -15.42
C LEU A 216 -16.55 2.74 -14.25
N LEU A 217 -15.99 3.95 -14.45
CA LEU A 217 -15.29 4.65 -13.38
C LEU A 217 -16.22 5.05 -12.23
N SER A 218 -17.46 5.43 -12.52
CA SER A 218 -18.48 5.71 -11.50
C SER A 218 -18.79 4.47 -10.68
N PHE A 219 -18.98 3.32 -11.33
CA PHE A 219 -19.19 2.03 -10.67
C PHE A 219 -18.01 1.65 -9.74
N GLU A 220 -16.77 1.83 -10.22
CA GLU A 220 -15.59 1.57 -9.40
C GLU A 220 -15.48 2.57 -8.24
N ALA A 221 -15.82 3.84 -8.46
CA ALA A 221 -15.84 4.86 -7.41
C ALA A 221 -16.88 4.55 -6.31
N GLU A 222 -18.07 4.08 -6.68
CA GLU A 222 -19.09 3.62 -5.72
C GLU A 222 -18.54 2.44 -4.89
N ARG A 223 -17.88 1.47 -5.53
CA ARG A 223 -17.22 0.36 -4.83
C ARG A 223 -16.19 0.89 -3.81
N VAL A 224 -15.38 1.88 -4.17
CA VAL A 224 -14.43 2.50 -3.25
C VAL A 224 -15.14 3.13 -2.06
N MET A 225 -16.26 3.83 -2.29
CA MET A 225 -17.02 4.48 -1.22
C MET A 225 -17.53 3.45 -0.21
N THR A 226 -17.96 2.25 -0.63
CA THR A 226 -18.37 1.20 0.31
C THR A 226 -17.24 0.76 1.24
N PHE A 227 -15.99 0.75 0.75
CA PHE A 227 -14.83 0.43 1.60
C PHE A 227 -14.49 1.56 2.56
N PHE A 228 -14.59 2.83 2.16
CA PHE A 228 -14.43 3.94 3.10
C PHE A 228 -15.47 3.90 4.22
N ASP A 229 -16.72 3.61 3.90
CA ASP A 229 -17.82 3.55 4.87
C ASP A 229 -17.63 2.33 5.81
N SER A 230 -17.19 1.19 5.30
CA SER A 230 -16.82 0.02 6.11
C SER A 230 -15.64 0.31 7.04
N ALA A 231 -14.60 0.99 6.55
CA ALA A 231 -13.48 1.42 7.38
C ALA A 231 -13.94 2.39 8.49
N GLN A 232 -14.81 3.34 8.16
CA GLN A 232 -15.37 4.29 9.15
C GLN A 232 -16.18 3.56 10.22
N THR A 233 -16.96 2.56 9.83
CA THR A 233 -17.72 1.71 10.76
C THR A 233 -16.79 0.94 11.69
N ALA A 234 -15.75 0.32 11.16
CA ALA A 234 -14.75 -0.39 11.96
C ALA A 234 -14.02 0.55 12.93
N LEU A 235 -13.68 1.78 12.48
CA LEU A 235 -13.02 2.80 13.31
C LEU A 235 -13.87 3.23 14.51
N SER A 236 -15.20 3.18 14.42
CA SER A 236 -16.08 3.55 15.53
C SER A 236 -15.89 2.68 16.79
N ASN A 237 -15.29 1.50 16.63
CA ASN A 237 -14.99 0.57 17.74
C ASN A 237 -13.60 0.83 18.38
N PHE A 238 -12.84 1.82 17.88
CA PHE A 238 -11.53 2.15 18.40
C PHE A 238 -11.62 3.16 19.55
N SER A 239 -10.62 3.16 20.41
CA SER A 239 -10.50 4.19 21.43
C SER A 239 -10.21 5.56 20.79
N LYS A 240 -10.54 6.64 21.50
CA LYS A 240 -10.21 8.00 21.05
C LYS A 240 -8.70 8.21 20.88
N GLU A 241 -7.90 7.51 21.70
CA GLU A 241 -6.46 7.54 21.63
C GLU A 241 -5.95 6.83 20.39
N ASP A 242 -6.42 5.61 20.11
CA ASP A 242 -6.07 4.87 18.90
C ASP A 242 -6.45 5.65 17.64
N ALA A 243 -7.67 6.21 17.58
CA ALA A 243 -8.10 7.03 16.46
C ALA A 243 -7.21 8.28 16.28
N ARG A 244 -6.73 8.90 17.37
CA ARG A 244 -5.78 10.02 17.32
C ARG A 244 -4.44 9.58 16.75
N ASN A 245 -3.92 8.44 17.17
CA ASN A 245 -2.64 7.91 16.71
C ASN A 245 -2.70 7.52 15.22
N LEU A 246 -3.86 7.11 14.72
CA LEU A 246 -4.10 6.75 13.31
C LEU A 246 -4.34 7.96 12.39
N ARG A 247 -4.23 9.21 12.87
CA ARG A 247 -4.44 10.42 12.05
C ARG A 247 -3.71 10.42 10.70
N PRO A 248 -2.46 9.95 10.56
CA PRO A 248 -1.80 9.91 9.25
C PRO A 248 -2.55 9.04 8.23
N LEU A 249 -3.03 7.88 8.65
CA LEU A 249 -3.81 6.99 7.79
C LEU A 249 -5.19 7.57 7.47
N LEU A 250 -5.87 8.17 8.46
CA LEU A 250 -7.16 8.81 8.28
C LEU A 250 -7.06 10.03 7.36
N SER A 251 -6.01 10.84 7.49
CA SER A 251 -5.75 11.97 6.60
C SER A 251 -5.51 11.52 5.17
N LEU A 252 -4.70 10.46 4.99
CA LEU A 252 -4.47 9.88 3.66
C LEU A 252 -5.78 9.38 3.05
N GLY A 253 -6.58 8.62 3.79
CA GLY A 253 -7.90 8.15 3.34
C GLY A 253 -8.82 9.29 2.96
N SER A 254 -8.89 10.36 3.78
CA SER A 254 -9.74 11.53 3.51
C SER A 254 -9.33 12.24 2.22
N MET A 255 -8.03 12.36 1.94
CA MET A 255 -7.54 12.96 0.69
C MET A 255 -7.95 12.12 -0.53
N TYR A 256 -7.85 10.80 -0.46
CA TYR A 256 -8.29 9.93 -1.56
C TYR A 256 -9.82 9.91 -1.71
N LYS A 257 -10.57 9.95 -0.60
CA LYS A 257 -12.04 10.07 -0.65
C LYS A 257 -12.46 11.38 -1.34
N ALA A 258 -11.80 12.50 -1.01
CA ALA A 258 -12.06 13.80 -1.64
C ALA A 258 -11.67 13.83 -3.13
N LEU A 259 -10.62 13.09 -3.51
CA LEU A 259 -10.21 12.96 -4.91
C LEU A 259 -11.29 12.28 -5.75
N LEU A 260 -11.87 11.19 -5.26
CA LEU A 260 -12.93 10.44 -5.95
C LEU A 260 -14.20 11.25 -6.21
N GLN A 261 -14.52 12.21 -5.34
CA GLN A 261 -15.67 13.10 -5.52
C GLN A 261 -15.52 14.07 -6.70
N LYS A 262 -14.34 14.13 -7.32
CA LYS A 262 -14.02 14.97 -8.49
C LYS A 262 -13.96 14.18 -9.81
N ILE A 263 -14.08 12.87 -9.74
CA ILE A 263 -14.15 11.95 -10.88
C ILE A 263 -15.61 11.73 -11.26
#